data_c2ecd81c59f1c351b260581dab5e576e
#
_entry.id   c2ecd81c59f1c351b260581dab5e576e
#
_cell.length_a   1.000
_cell.length_b   1.000
_cell.length_c   1.000
_cell.angle_alpha   90.00
_cell.angle_beta   90.00
_cell.angle_gamma   90.00
#
_symmetry.space_group_name_H-M   'P 1'
#
loop_
_entity.id
_entity.type
_entity.pdbx_description
1 polymer ?
#
loop_
_entity_poly.entity_id
_entity_poly.type
_entity_poly.pdbx_seq_one_letter_code
_entity_poly.pdbx_strand_id
1 'polypeptide(L)'
;MIGIEQAKPGNRVGDIGAAIQRYAESNRFGVVREFCGHGLGRLFHDAPEVVHAGRPGTGPLLKPGMFFTIEPMINLGKPAVKLLNDGWTAVTRDKSLSAQFEHSIGITEDGCEIFTLSPKGLHQP
;
A
#
# COMPACT_ATOMS: atom_id res chain seq x y z
N MET A 1 -3.29 4.72 6.78
CA MET A 1 -4.71 4.64 7.22
C MET A 1 -5.70 4.87 6.07
N ILE A 2 -5.66 5.97 5.31
CA ILE A 2 -6.62 6.29 4.22
C ILE A 2 -6.84 5.15 3.22
N GLY A 3 -5.77 4.43 2.84
CA GLY A 3 -5.90 3.23 2.01
C GLY A 3 -6.65 2.11 2.71
N ILE A 4 -6.40 1.91 4.00
CA ILE A 4 -7.03 0.85 4.81
C ILE A 4 -8.54 1.09 4.95
N GLU A 5 -9.00 2.33 5.01
CA GLU A 5 -10.44 2.69 5.04
C GLU A 5 -11.19 2.21 3.78
N GLN A 6 -10.46 1.99 2.67
CA GLN A 6 -11.02 1.43 1.45
C GLN A 6 -11.02 -0.11 1.43
N ALA A 7 -10.31 -0.75 2.37
CA ALA A 7 -10.19 -2.20 2.45
C ALA A 7 -11.44 -2.83 3.08
N LYS A 8 -12.49 -2.97 2.29
CA LYS A 8 -13.79 -3.51 2.71
C LYS A 8 -14.47 -4.27 1.58
N PRO A 9 -15.38 -5.20 1.90
CA PRO A 9 -16.12 -5.93 0.88
C PRO A 9 -16.84 -5.01 -0.11
N GLY A 10 -16.82 -5.38 -1.38
CA GLY A 10 -17.43 -4.61 -2.47
C GLY A 10 -16.52 -3.57 -3.12
N ASN A 11 -15.47 -3.12 -2.43
CA ASN A 11 -14.41 -2.33 -3.04
C ASN A 11 -13.42 -3.24 -3.81
N ARG A 12 -12.53 -2.61 -4.56
CA ARG A 12 -11.48 -3.28 -5.31
C ARG A 12 -10.10 -2.80 -4.86
N VAL A 13 -9.07 -3.55 -5.17
CA VAL A 13 -7.68 -3.17 -4.86
C VAL A 13 -7.33 -1.77 -5.40
N GLY A 14 -7.82 -1.42 -6.60
CA GLY A 14 -7.62 -0.09 -7.18
C GLY A 14 -8.22 1.06 -6.37
N ASP A 15 -9.25 0.81 -5.56
CA ASP A 15 -9.83 1.83 -4.67
C ASP A 15 -8.83 2.20 -3.56
N ILE A 16 -8.10 1.21 -3.03
CA ILE A 16 -7.03 1.42 -2.05
C ILE A 16 -5.93 2.30 -2.66
N GLY A 17 -5.40 1.91 -3.82
CA GLY A 17 -4.34 2.64 -4.49
C GLY A 17 -4.74 4.06 -4.88
N ALA A 18 -5.97 4.24 -5.38
CA ALA A 18 -6.50 5.56 -5.76
C ALA A 18 -6.63 6.50 -4.55
N ALA A 19 -7.06 5.99 -3.39
CA ALA A 19 -7.18 6.78 -2.17
C ALA A 19 -5.81 7.24 -1.66
N ILE A 20 -4.83 6.32 -1.62
CA ILE A 20 -3.45 6.61 -1.22
C ILE A 20 -2.84 7.65 -2.17
N GLN A 21 -2.92 7.41 -3.47
CA GLN A 21 -2.36 8.31 -4.49
C GLN A 21 -2.95 9.71 -4.39
N ARG A 22 -4.27 9.82 -4.32
CA ARG A 22 -4.96 11.12 -4.23
C ARG A 22 -4.49 11.91 -3.00
N TYR A 23 -4.40 11.27 -1.86
CA TYR A 23 -3.96 11.91 -0.63
C TYR A 23 -2.48 12.34 -0.70
N ALA A 24 -1.60 11.46 -1.14
CA ALA A 24 -0.18 11.77 -1.26
C ALA A 24 0.07 12.92 -2.26
N GLU A 25 -0.52 12.84 -3.46
CA GLU A 25 -0.34 13.85 -4.50
C GLU A 25 -0.95 15.20 -4.12
N SER A 26 -2.08 15.24 -3.40
CA SER A 26 -2.66 16.48 -2.87
C SER A 26 -1.74 17.19 -1.87
N ASN A 27 -0.88 16.42 -1.19
CA ASN A 27 0.17 16.91 -0.30
C ASN A 27 1.54 17.06 -1.00
N ARG A 28 1.58 16.98 -2.34
CA ARG A 28 2.78 17.12 -3.18
C ARG A 28 3.83 16.03 -2.98
N PHE A 29 3.43 14.83 -2.55
CA PHE A 29 4.29 13.66 -2.44
C PHE A 29 4.15 12.75 -3.66
N GLY A 30 5.25 12.06 -4.01
CA GLY A 30 5.24 11.01 -5.02
C GLY A 30 4.93 9.64 -4.42
N VAL A 31 4.06 8.87 -5.08
CA VAL A 31 3.82 7.46 -4.71
C VAL A 31 4.62 6.57 -5.64
N VAL A 32 5.51 5.74 -5.08
CA VAL A 32 6.29 4.75 -5.84
C VAL A 32 5.35 3.72 -6.47
N ARG A 33 5.61 3.36 -7.73
CA ARG A 33 4.75 2.46 -8.52
C ARG A 33 5.39 1.12 -8.84
N GLU A 34 6.71 1.02 -8.67
CA GLU A 34 7.50 -0.17 -8.97
C GLU A 34 7.36 -1.26 -7.91
N PHE A 35 6.80 -0.92 -6.75
CA PHE A 35 6.54 -1.83 -5.64
C PHE A 35 5.08 -1.77 -5.24
N CYS A 36 4.57 -2.90 -4.76
CA CYS A 36 3.19 -3.03 -4.32
C CYS A 36 3.12 -3.88 -3.04
N GLY A 37 2.02 -3.81 -2.35
CA GLY A 37 1.65 -4.78 -1.34
C GLY A 37 1.25 -6.11 -1.98
N HIS A 38 1.09 -7.12 -1.17
CA HIS A 38 0.90 -8.49 -1.64
C HIS A 38 -0.07 -9.28 -0.75
N GLY A 39 -0.66 -10.31 -1.33
CA GLY A 39 -1.44 -11.27 -0.58
C GLY A 39 -0.57 -12.01 0.44
N LEU A 40 -1.18 -12.38 1.55
CA LEU A 40 -0.61 -13.17 2.62
C LEU A 40 -1.29 -14.53 2.64
N GLY A 41 -0.65 -15.53 2.06
CA GLY A 41 -1.13 -16.89 1.98
C GLY A 41 -0.10 -17.88 2.50
N ARG A 42 0.08 -18.97 1.77
CA ARG A 42 1.14 -19.94 2.07
C ARG A 42 2.53 -19.45 1.68
N LEU A 43 2.58 -18.55 0.69
CA LEU A 43 3.79 -17.88 0.25
C LEU A 43 3.87 -16.52 0.92
N PHE A 44 5.11 -16.03 1.15
CA PHE A 44 5.34 -14.71 1.73
C PHE A 44 4.77 -13.61 0.82
N HIS A 45 5.04 -13.68 -0.48
CA HIS A 45 4.42 -12.84 -1.49
C HIS A 45 3.43 -13.69 -2.30
N ASP A 46 2.14 -13.44 -2.13
CA ASP A 46 1.06 -14.16 -2.78
C ASP A 46 0.11 -13.18 -3.49
N ALA A 47 -0.80 -13.69 -4.30
CA ALA A 47 -1.86 -12.89 -4.88
C ALA A 47 -2.86 -12.41 -3.79
N PRO A 48 -3.50 -11.23 -3.97
CA PRO A 48 -3.34 -10.30 -5.07
C PRO A 48 -2.16 -9.33 -4.90
N GLU A 49 -1.70 -8.73 -5.99
CA GLU A 49 -0.88 -7.52 -5.92
C GLU A 49 -1.73 -6.34 -5.47
N VAL A 50 -1.27 -5.61 -4.46
CA VAL A 50 -1.97 -4.46 -3.87
C VAL A 50 -1.26 -3.18 -4.24
N VAL A 51 -1.65 -2.61 -5.37
CA VAL A 51 -1.06 -1.37 -5.89
C VAL A 51 -1.42 -0.17 -5.01
N HIS A 52 -0.47 0.75 -4.85
CA HIS A 52 -0.65 1.98 -4.04
C HIS A 52 -0.94 3.22 -4.88
N ALA A 53 -1.10 3.04 -6.19
CA ALA A 53 -1.55 4.05 -7.15
C ALA A 53 -2.42 3.38 -8.21
N GLY A 54 -3.40 4.08 -8.75
CA GLY A 54 -4.27 3.50 -9.77
C GLY A 54 -5.60 4.21 -9.90
N ARG A 55 -6.54 3.53 -10.53
CA ARG A 55 -7.89 4.04 -10.78
C ARG A 55 -8.92 3.36 -9.88
N PRO A 56 -9.89 4.12 -9.34
CA PRO A 56 -10.99 3.52 -8.59
C PRO A 56 -11.74 2.47 -9.41
N GLY A 57 -12.30 1.47 -8.74
CA GLY A 57 -13.12 0.43 -9.35
C GLY A 57 -12.33 -0.58 -10.21
N THR A 58 -11.00 -0.61 -10.12
CA THR A 58 -10.14 -1.54 -10.90
C THR A 58 -9.49 -2.60 -10.01
N GLY A 59 -9.01 -3.67 -10.65
CA GLY A 59 -8.33 -4.77 -9.96
C GLY A 59 -9.28 -5.76 -9.27
N PRO A 60 -8.72 -6.71 -8.52
CA PRO A 60 -9.48 -7.74 -7.80
C PRO A 60 -10.53 -7.16 -6.85
N LEU A 61 -11.69 -7.80 -6.80
CA LEU A 61 -12.74 -7.49 -5.83
C LEU A 61 -12.32 -7.97 -4.44
N LEU A 62 -12.46 -7.12 -3.44
CA LEU A 62 -12.17 -7.46 -2.06
C LEU A 62 -13.32 -8.29 -1.47
N LYS A 63 -12.94 -9.41 -0.83
CA LYS A 63 -13.88 -10.37 -0.24
C LYS A 63 -13.45 -10.71 1.18
N PRO A 64 -14.41 -11.00 2.09
CA PRO A 64 -14.09 -11.51 3.41
C PRO A 64 -13.15 -12.73 3.35
N GLY A 65 -12.19 -12.79 4.27
CA GLY A 65 -11.17 -13.83 4.34
C GLY A 65 -9.94 -13.60 3.46
N MET A 66 -9.86 -12.50 2.74
CA MET A 66 -8.61 -12.09 2.05
C MET A 66 -7.66 -11.44 3.05
N PHE A 67 -6.38 -11.84 3.00
CA PHE A 67 -5.28 -11.29 3.80
C PHE A 67 -4.23 -10.73 2.87
N PHE A 68 -3.78 -9.50 3.12
CA PHE A 68 -2.77 -8.83 2.30
C PHE A 68 -2.11 -7.65 3.03
N THR A 69 -1.04 -7.12 2.45
CA THR A 69 -0.34 -5.94 2.96
C THR A 69 -0.78 -4.67 2.24
N ILE A 70 -0.74 -3.56 2.97
CA ILE A 70 -0.80 -2.20 2.41
C ILE A 70 0.47 -1.49 2.91
N GLU A 71 1.39 -1.17 1.98
CA GLU A 71 2.76 -0.79 2.29
C GLU A 71 3.30 0.32 1.37
N PRO A 72 2.62 1.45 1.24
CA PRO A 72 3.01 2.48 0.29
C PRO A 72 4.38 3.07 0.61
N MET A 73 5.20 3.24 -0.42
CA MET A 73 6.43 4.02 -0.39
C MET A 73 6.12 5.43 -0.89
N ILE A 74 6.33 6.42 -0.03
CA ILE A 74 5.99 7.82 -0.28
C ILE A 74 7.26 8.65 -0.34
N ASN A 75 7.49 9.29 -1.49
CA ASN A 75 8.65 10.14 -1.73
C ASN A 75 8.31 11.62 -1.53
N LEU A 76 9.21 12.35 -0.91
CA LEU A 76 9.11 13.81 -0.78
C LEU A 76 9.20 14.53 -2.15
N GLY A 77 9.74 13.85 -3.16
CA GLY A 77 9.86 14.32 -4.53
C GLY A 77 9.10 13.47 -5.54
N LYS A 78 9.75 13.12 -6.64
CA LYS A 78 9.15 12.35 -7.74
C LYS A 78 8.99 10.87 -7.38
N PRO A 79 8.00 10.17 -7.97
CA PRO A 79 7.74 8.77 -7.66
C PRO A 79 8.84 7.80 -8.14
N ALA A 80 9.65 8.18 -9.13
CA ALA A 80 10.61 7.30 -9.76
C ALA A 80 11.74 6.85 -8.82
N VAL A 81 12.05 5.55 -8.84
CA VAL A 81 13.14 4.92 -8.09
C VAL A 81 14.18 4.30 -9.03
N LYS A 82 15.30 3.89 -8.49
CA LYS A 82 16.28 3.02 -9.16
C LYS A 82 16.79 1.97 -8.20
N LEU A 83 17.05 0.77 -8.70
CA LEU A 83 17.80 -0.26 -7.98
C LEU A 83 19.30 0.03 -8.06
N LEU A 84 20.02 -0.22 -6.98
CA LEU A 84 21.46 -0.18 -6.95
C LEU A 84 22.08 -1.48 -7.50
N ASN A 85 23.41 -1.49 -7.63
CA ASN A 85 24.14 -2.63 -8.22
C ASN A 85 24.10 -3.90 -7.37
N ASP A 86 23.67 -3.83 -6.11
CA ASP A 86 23.43 -4.98 -5.24
C ASP A 86 22.17 -5.78 -5.62
N GLY A 87 21.37 -5.26 -6.57
CA GLY A 87 20.13 -5.88 -7.03
C GLY A 87 18.99 -5.86 -6.00
N TRP A 88 19.17 -5.16 -4.89
CA TRP A 88 18.22 -5.14 -3.77
C TRP A 88 17.84 -3.72 -3.36
N THR A 89 18.81 -2.85 -3.10
CA THR A 89 18.57 -1.52 -2.56
C THR A 89 17.90 -0.62 -3.60
N ALA A 90 16.71 -0.13 -3.27
CA ALA A 90 16.00 0.89 -4.05
C ALA A 90 16.18 2.27 -3.42
N VAL A 91 16.50 3.26 -4.25
CA VAL A 91 16.64 4.66 -3.84
C VAL A 91 15.81 5.55 -4.74
N THR A 92 15.39 6.70 -4.22
CA THR A 92 14.72 7.71 -5.05
C THR A 92 15.65 8.21 -6.15
N ARG A 93 15.15 8.32 -7.38
CA ARG A 93 15.98 8.75 -8.51
C ARG A 93 16.43 10.20 -8.39
N ASP A 94 15.62 11.04 -7.76
CA ASP A 94 15.89 12.47 -7.54
C ASP A 94 16.59 12.76 -6.20
N LYS A 95 16.96 11.72 -5.43
CA LYS A 95 17.62 11.80 -4.12
C LYS A 95 16.75 12.44 -3.03
N SER A 96 15.45 12.57 -3.24
CA SER A 96 14.52 13.01 -2.21
C SER A 96 14.37 11.95 -1.11
N LEU A 97 13.93 12.38 0.07
CA LEU A 97 13.61 11.44 1.17
C LEU A 97 12.40 10.60 0.81
N SER A 98 12.38 9.38 1.33
CA SER A 98 11.28 8.44 1.20
C SER A 98 10.93 7.83 2.54
N ALA A 99 9.67 7.49 2.74
CA ALA A 99 9.20 6.77 3.90
C ALA A 99 8.25 5.65 3.46
N GLN A 100 8.27 4.54 4.21
CA GLN A 100 7.35 3.42 4.03
C GLN A 100 6.77 3.03 5.38
N PHE A 101 5.46 2.75 5.38
CA PHE A 101 4.76 2.12 6.49
C PHE A 101 3.91 0.98 5.95
N GLU A 102 3.91 -0.14 6.66
CA GLU A 102 3.22 -1.34 6.26
C GLU A 102 2.25 -1.79 7.34
N HIS A 103 1.07 -2.20 6.89
CA HIS A 103 0.13 -2.98 7.70
C HIS A 103 -0.28 -4.26 6.99
N SER A 104 -0.32 -5.35 7.75
CA SER A 104 -1.00 -6.58 7.36
C SER A 104 -2.44 -6.50 7.82
N ILE A 105 -3.38 -6.75 6.90
CA ILE A 105 -4.81 -6.66 7.17
C ILE A 105 -5.55 -7.90 6.71
N GLY A 106 -6.73 -8.13 7.29
CA GLY A 106 -7.69 -9.13 6.84
C GLY A 106 -9.05 -8.50 6.56
N ILE A 107 -9.67 -8.83 5.43
CA ILE A 107 -11.01 -8.35 5.09
C ILE A 107 -12.04 -9.14 5.92
N THR A 108 -12.88 -8.40 6.64
CA THR A 108 -14.01 -8.92 7.42
C THR A 108 -15.33 -8.82 6.63
N GLU A 109 -16.46 -9.21 7.21
CA GLU A 109 -17.77 -9.10 6.55
C GLU A 109 -18.20 -7.66 6.29
N ASP A 110 -17.72 -6.70 7.07
CA ASP A 110 -18.15 -5.28 7.05
C ASP A 110 -17.01 -4.27 6.92
N GLY A 111 -15.75 -4.74 6.88
CA GLY A 111 -14.58 -3.87 6.78
C GLY A 111 -13.28 -4.63 6.72
N CYS A 112 -12.31 -4.27 7.58
CA CYS A 112 -11.07 -5.01 7.75
C CYS A 112 -10.55 -4.96 9.18
N GLU A 113 -9.76 -5.95 9.55
CA GLU A 113 -8.97 -5.99 10.77
C GLU A 113 -7.51 -5.70 10.44
N ILE A 114 -6.85 -4.90 11.29
CA ILE A 114 -5.42 -4.57 11.16
C ILE A 114 -4.65 -5.39 12.18
N PHE A 115 -3.77 -6.28 11.75
CA PHE A 115 -3.03 -7.20 12.64
C PHE A 115 -1.76 -6.58 13.21
N THR A 116 -1.24 -5.54 12.59
CA THR A 116 0.06 -4.94 12.90
C THR A 116 -0.06 -3.56 13.56
N LEU A 117 -1.13 -3.30 14.29
CA LEU A 117 -1.27 -2.08 15.06
C LEU A 117 -0.20 -2.03 16.17
N SER A 118 0.44 -0.87 16.31
CA SER A 118 1.38 -0.66 17.41
C SER A 118 0.64 -0.63 18.75
N PRO A 119 1.03 -1.44 19.74
CA PRO A 119 0.44 -1.40 21.08
C PRO A 119 0.69 -0.08 21.80
N LYS A 120 1.64 0.74 21.32
CA LYS A 120 1.95 2.08 21.83
C LYS A 120 1.26 3.20 21.05
N GLY A 121 0.35 2.89 20.13
CA GLY A 121 -0.35 3.88 19.32
C GLY A 121 0.52 4.60 18.28
N LEU A 122 1.71 4.09 17.95
CA LEU A 122 2.66 4.73 17.03
C LEU A 122 2.23 4.68 15.55
N HIS A 123 1.10 4.03 15.25
CA HIS A 123 0.50 3.96 13.91
C HIS A 123 -0.35 5.19 13.57
N GLN A 124 -0.51 6.09 14.51
CA GLN A 124 -1.18 7.37 14.31
C GLN A 124 -0.17 8.49 14.54
N PRO A 125 0.01 9.41 13.58
CA PRO A 125 0.85 10.58 13.76
C PRO A 125 0.30 11.54 14.78
#